data_6011ee7027682d32d967aed91ece63a1
#
_entry.id   6011ee7027682d32d967aed91ece63a1
#
_cell.length_a   1.000
_cell.length_b   1.000
_cell.length_c   1.000
_cell.angle_alpha   90.00
_cell.angle_beta   90.00
_cell.angle_gamma   90.00
#
_symmetry.space_group_name_H-M   'P 1'
#
loop_
_entity.id
_entity.type
_entity.pdbx_description
1 polymer ?
#
loop_
_entity_poly.entity_id
_entity_poly.type
_entity_poly.pdbx_seq_one_letter_code
_entity_poly.pdbx_strand_id
1 'polypeptide(L)'
;MPAPTTRTVEVPGAVLTYDVREPSTAGPHRPLLVFGSPMAADGFAQLVPHLADRTVVTFDPRVSGRSVLEDGTGLSFEVHANDAHRVVEATGLGPVDVLASSGAAVVVLPWALAHADDLGTVVAHEPPLVDLLEDRDVVERLMADVADTYDARGHGAAMAKFVGLVVHEGPFPEDYLDRPDPDPADFGFSAEDDGRRDDALLGRNLRMPPYRPDGTALRASGVRILPAVGASSTGTMPHRGGLALATLLGVEPVTFPGDHGGFMAGDWAPDNDPAAFAARLRAVLEEA
;
A
#
# COMPACT_ATOMS: atom_id res chain seq x y z
N MET A 1 -8.93 -0.27 -21.87
CA MET A 1 -8.29 1.06 -21.83
C MET A 1 -7.18 1.16 -22.87
N PRO A 2 -6.84 2.37 -23.38
CA PRO A 2 -5.64 2.59 -24.19
C PRO A 2 -4.36 2.19 -23.45
N ALA A 3 -3.27 2.00 -24.23
CA ALA A 3 -1.94 1.84 -23.64
C ALA A 3 -1.58 3.10 -22.80
N PRO A 4 -0.81 2.94 -21.70
CA PRO A 4 -0.43 4.07 -20.89
C PRO A 4 0.55 5.00 -21.61
N THR A 5 0.52 6.27 -21.26
CA THR A 5 1.61 7.19 -21.52
C THR A 5 2.54 7.18 -20.31
N THR A 6 3.71 6.60 -20.46
CA THR A 6 4.74 6.54 -19.39
C THR A 6 5.56 7.82 -19.38
N ARG A 7 5.78 8.37 -18.21
CA ARG A 7 6.57 9.59 -17.96
C ARG A 7 7.42 9.42 -16.68
N THR A 8 8.32 10.36 -16.47
CA THR A 8 9.13 10.45 -15.24
C THR A 8 9.01 11.83 -14.61
N VAL A 9 9.22 11.91 -13.30
CA VAL A 9 9.35 13.15 -12.56
C VAL A 9 10.54 13.05 -11.62
N GLU A 10 11.39 14.08 -11.63
CA GLU A 10 12.48 14.23 -10.69
C GLU A 10 11.95 14.76 -9.36
N VAL A 11 12.34 14.10 -8.29
CA VAL A 11 12.04 14.49 -6.91
C VAL A 11 13.33 14.48 -6.08
N PRO A 12 13.39 15.11 -4.92
CA PRO A 12 14.58 15.05 -4.08
C PRO A 12 15.02 13.61 -3.79
N GLY A 13 16.17 13.21 -4.31
CA GLY A 13 16.79 11.90 -4.10
C GLY A 13 16.18 10.74 -4.90
N ALA A 14 15.34 11.00 -5.91
CA ALA A 14 14.83 9.95 -6.80
C ALA A 14 14.33 10.48 -8.15
N VAL A 15 14.21 9.57 -9.11
CA VAL A 15 13.43 9.76 -10.34
C VAL A 15 12.29 8.77 -10.34
N LEU A 16 11.05 9.27 -10.30
CA LEU A 16 9.86 8.44 -10.26
C LEU A 16 9.31 8.19 -11.65
N THR A 17 8.91 6.96 -11.93
CA THR A 17 8.23 6.59 -13.17
C THR A 17 6.74 6.43 -12.91
N TYR A 18 5.91 7.07 -13.74
CA TYR A 18 4.47 6.98 -13.65
C TYR A 18 3.80 6.80 -15.01
N ASP A 19 2.62 6.20 -15.00
CA ASP A 19 1.79 5.92 -16.16
C ASP A 19 0.47 6.68 -16.07
N VAL A 20 0.07 7.31 -17.16
CA VAL A 20 -1.26 7.91 -17.30
C VAL A 20 -2.03 7.12 -18.36
N ARG A 21 -3.20 6.62 -17.99
CA ARG A 21 -4.13 5.91 -18.88
C ARG A 21 -5.40 6.72 -19.04
N GLU A 22 -5.65 7.17 -20.26
CA GLU A 22 -6.88 7.87 -20.60
C GLU A 22 -8.10 6.94 -20.55
N PRO A 23 -9.29 7.46 -20.20
CA PRO A 23 -10.51 6.65 -20.19
C PRO A 23 -10.86 6.18 -21.61
N SER A 24 -11.52 5.02 -21.70
CA SER A 24 -12.10 4.55 -22.99
C SER A 24 -13.37 5.31 -23.37
N THR A 25 -14.05 5.88 -22.38
CA THR A 25 -15.24 6.72 -22.49
C THR A 25 -15.08 7.93 -21.59
N ALA A 26 -15.19 9.13 -22.14
CA ALA A 26 -15.14 10.35 -21.33
C ALA A 26 -16.34 10.39 -20.37
N GLY A 27 -16.06 10.61 -19.08
CA GLY A 27 -17.05 10.74 -18.02
C GLY A 27 -16.72 11.93 -17.09
N PRO A 28 -17.66 12.30 -16.22
CA PRO A 28 -17.47 13.40 -15.29
C PRO A 28 -16.65 13.03 -14.05
N HIS A 29 -15.98 11.86 -14.07
CA HIS A 29 -15.27 11.33 -12.92
C HIS A 29 -13.92 12.02 -12.73
N ARG A 30 -13.53 12.25 -11.48
CA ARG A 30 -12.17 12.66 -11.15
C ARG A 30 -11.16 11.63 -11.63
N PRO A 31 -9.94 12.05 -12.01
CA PRO A 31 -8.83 11.12 -12.20
C PRO A 31 -8.58 10.32 -10.93
N LEU A 32 -8.14 9.09 -11.09
CA LEU A 32 -7.85 8.18 -9.98
C LEU A 32 -6.37 7.85 -9.96
N LEU A 33 -5.70 8.14 -8.84
CA LEU A 33 -4.38 7.61 -8.56
C LEU A 33 -4.53 6.26 -7.86
N VAL A 34 -3.83 5.25 -8.38
CA VAL A 34 -3.78 3.90 -7.78
C VAL A 34 -2.32 3.55 -7.49
N PHE A 35 -1.98 3.27 -6.26
CA PHE A 35 -0.62 2.90 -5.90
C PHE A 35 -0.52 2.02 -4.65
N GLY A 36 0.57 1.25 -4.59
CA GLY A 36 1.02 0.47 -3.44
C GLY A 36 2.32 1.03 -2.87
N SER A 37 2.80 0.47 -1.77
CA SER A 37 4.14 0.72 -1.26
C SER A 37 4.57 -0.50 -0.42
N PRO A 38 5.66 -1.19 -0.83
CA PRO A 38 6.58 -0.89 -1.95
C PRO A 38 6.14 -1.42 -3.32
N MET A 39 4.93 -1.92 -3.48
CA MET A 39 4.45 -2.52 -4.72
C MET A 39 4.49 -1.50 -5.88
N ALA A 40 5.07 -1.90 -7.01
CA ALA A 40 5.12 -1.11 -8.23
C ALA A 40 3.77 -1.08 -8.98
N ALA A 41 3.67 -0.24 -10.01
CA ALA A 41 2.46 -0.03 -10.79
C ALA A 41 1.90 -1.30 -11.46
N ASP A 42 2.77 -2.26 -11.78
CA ASP A 42 2.38 -3.55 -12.39
C ASP A 42 1.54 -4.43 -11.46
N GLY A 43 1.65 -4.28 -10.14
CA GLY A 43 0.78 -4.94 -9.17
C GLY A 43 -0.71 -4.61 -9.35
N PHE A 44 -1.05 -3.52 -10.03
CA PHE A 44 -2.42 -3.14 -10.36
C PHE A 44 -2.84 -3.47 -11.79
N ALA A 45 -2.03 -4.26 -12.53
CA ALA A 45 -2.28 -4.56 -13.94
C ALA A 45 -3.63 -5.27 -14.18
N GLN A 46 -4.11 -6.06 -13.21
CA GLN A 46 -5.40 -6.74 -13.31
C GLN A 46 -6.58 -5.85 -12.93
N LEU A 47 -6.39 -4.86 -12.04
CA LEU A 47 -7.43 -3.92 -11.61
C LEU A 47 -7.72 -2.84 -12.65
N VAL A 48 -6.65 -2.21 -13.16
CA VAL A 48 -6.75 -1.00 -13.99
C VAL A 48 -7.64 -1.15 -15.22
N PRO A 49 -7.67 -2.29 -15.95
CA PRO A 49 -8.57 -2.47 -17.09
C PRO A 49 -10.06 -2.32 -16.76
N HIS A 50 -10.44 -2.57 -15.52
CA HIS A 50 -11.83 -2.42 -15.04
C HIS A 50 -12.22 -0.99 -14.65
N LEU A 51 -11.31 -0.02 -14.73
CA LEU A 51 -11.50 1.40 -14.36
C LEU A 51 -11.51 2.30 -15.61
N ALA A 52 -12.05 1.79 -16.72
CA ALA A 52 -11.98 2.43 -18.05
C ALA A 52 -12.86 3.68 -18.23
N ASP A 53 -13.63 4.05 -17.21
CA ASP A 53 -14.54 5.20 -17.15
C ASP A 53 -13.86 6.51 -16.74
N ARG A 54 -12.61 6.46 -16.29
CA ARG A 54 -11.85 7.63 -15.79
C ARG A 54 -10.37 7.56 -16.15
N THR A 55 -9.69 8.67 -16.10
CA THR A 55 -8.22 8.70 -16.19
C THR A 55 -7.64 8.00 -14.98
N VAL A 56 -6.74 7.03 -15.19
CA VAL A 56 -6.04 6.31 -14.13
C VAL A 56 -4.56 6.62 -14.18
N VAL A 57 -4.02 7.05 -13.06
CA VAL A 57 -2.58 7.25 -12.84
C VAL A 57 -2.07 6.12 -11.94
N THR A 58 -0.95 5.51 -12.32
CA THR A 58 -0.19 4.59 -11.46
C THR A 58 1.26 5.03 -11.46
N PHE A 59 1.99 4.78 -10.39
CA PHE A 59 3.42 5.06 -10.36
C PHE A 59 4.19 3.99 -9.58
N ASP A 60 5.47 3.91 -9.84
CA ASP A 60 6.40 3.07 -9.10
C ASP A 60 6.97 3.90 -7.95
N PRO A 61 6.79 3.50 -6.68
CA PRO A 61 7.44 4.17 -5.55
C PRO A 61 8.96 4.22 -5.71
N ARG A 62 9.63 5.19 -5.07
CA ARG A 62 11.07 5.46 -5.23
C ARG A 62 12.02 4.28 -5.04
N VAL A 63 11.58 3.19 -4.41
CA VAL A 63 12.38 2.00 -4.16
C VAL A 63 11.98 0.81 -5.05
N SER A 64 11.04 1.00 -5.97
CA SER A 64 10.37 -0.11 -6.66
C SER A 64 10.30 0.09 -8.17
N GLY A 65 10.19 -1.04 -8.90
CA GLY A 65 9.89 -1.05 -10.31
C GLY A 65 10.90 -0.29 -11.16
N ARG A 66 10.41 0.69 -11.92
CA ARG A 66 11.19 1.49 -12.88
C ARG A 66 11.73 2.81 -12.27
N SER A 67 11.30 3.14 -11.04
CA SER A 67 11.80 4.32 -10.34
C SER A 67 13.23 4.09 -9.85
N VAL A 68 14.02 5.17 -9.80
CA VAL A 68 15.42 5.12 -9.41
C VAL A 68 15.60 5.92 -8.13
N LEU A 69 16.14 5.25 -7.09
CA LEU A 69 16.53 5.89 -5.84
C LEU A 69 17.99 6.30 -5.92
N GLU A 70 18.31 7.52 -5.52
CA GLU A 70 19.70 7.97 -5.36
C GLU A 70 20.28 7.47 -4.03
N ASP A 71 21.57 7.15 -4.03
CA ASP A 71 22.28 6.65 -2.85
C ASP A 71 22.23 7.64 -1.67
N GLY A 72 22.06 7.08 -0.46
CA GLY A 72 22.07 7.85 0.78
C GLY A 72 20.75 8.61 1.08
N THR A 73 19.73 8.46 0.26
CA THR A 73 18.41 9.07 0.50
C THR A 73 17.67 8.34 1.64
N GLY A 74 17.30 9.07 2.68
CA GLY A 74 16.44 8.55 3.75
C GLY A 74 15.02 8.30 3.27
N LEU A 75 14.37 7.30 3.85
CA LEU A 75 12.97 6.97 3.57
C LEU A 75 12.10 7.27 4.80
N SER A 76 10.93 7.83 4.56
CA SER A 76 9.85 7.95 5.54
C SER A 76 8.51 8.04 4.82
N PHE A 77 7.42 7.90 5.56
CA PHE A 77 6.07 8.05 5.00
C PHE A 77 5.84 9.46 4.44
N GLU A 78 6.41 10.49 5.05
CA GLU A 78 6.32 11.89 4.58
C GLU A 78 7.10 12.09 3.27
N VAL A 79 8.23 11.43 3.09
CA VAL A 79 8.99 11.45 1.84
C VAL A 79 8.17 10.81 0.72
N HIS A 80 7.57 9.63 0.96
CA HIS A 80 6.68 8.99 0.00
C HIS A 80 5.39 9.79 -0.27
N ALA A 81 4.85 10.49 0.73
CA ALA A 81 3.72 11.39 0.58
C ALA A 81 4.04 12.57 -0.36
N ASN A 82 5.22 13.17 -0.19
CA ASN A 82 5.70 14.21 -1.10
C ASN A 82 5.94 13.67 -2.51
N ASP A 83 6.37 12.42 -2.66
CA ASP A 83 6.48 11.78 -3.99
C ASP A 83 5.13 11.67 -4.71
N ALA A 84 4.11 11.19 -3.99
CA ALA A 84 2.76 11.09 -4.53
C ALA A 84 2.21 12.47 -4.95
N HIS A 85 2.42 13.50 -4.12
CA HIS A 85 2.13 14.89 -4.46
C HIS A 85 2.81 15.30 -5.76
N ARG A 86 4.12 15.08 -5.89
CA ARG A 86 4.89 15.45 -7.08
C ARG A 86 4.44 14.71 -8.34
N VAL A 87 4.03 13.46 -8.22
CA VAL A 87 3.44 12.71 -9.34
C VAL A 87 2.14 13.37 -9.77
N VAL A 88 1.22 13.70 -8.86
CA VAL A 88 -0.05 14.37 -9.19
C VAL A 88 0.21 15.74 -9.82
N GLU A 89 1.08 16.55 -9.24
CA GLU A 89 1.49 17.84 -9.80
C GLU A 89 2.02 17.69 -11.24
N ALA A 90 2.89 16.72 -11.50
CA ALA A 90 3.48 16.48 -12.82
C ALA A 90 2.45 16.00 -13.86
N THR A 91 1.35 15.38 -13.45
CA THR A 91 0.25 15.03 -14.37
C THR A 91 -0.58 16.22 -14.78
N GLY A 92 -0.69 17.25 -13.94
CA GLY A 92 -1.60 18.40 -14.13
C GLY A 92 -3.09 18.04 -13.98
N LEU A 93 -3.42 16.88 -13.37
CA LEU A 93 -4.78 16.34 -13.30
C LEU A 93 -5.50 16.56 -11.96
N GLY A 94 -4.83 17.18 -10.98
CA GLY A 94 -5.41 17.35 -9.64
C GLY A 94 -6.68 18.20 -9.57
N PRO A 95 -7.52 18.03 -8.52
CA PRO A 95 -7.45 17.00 -7.50
C PRO A 95 -7.81 15.61 -8.02
N VAL A 96 -7.23 14.57 -7.41
CA VAL A 96 -7.45 13.16 -7.77
C VAL A 96 -8.18 12.41 -6.66
N ASP A 97 -8.96 11.41 -7.03
CA ASP A 97 -9.35 10.36 -6.09
C ASP A 97 -8.18 9.37 -5.93
N VAL A 98 -8.08 8.68 -4.81
CA VAL A 98 -6.93 7.80 -4.52
C VAL A 98 -7.40 6.44 -4.05
N LEU A 99 -6.89 5.37 -4.66
CA LEU A 99 -6.80 4.05 -4.06
C LEU A 99 -5.36 3.81 -3.63
N ALA A 100 -5.13 3.78 -2.34
CA ALA A 100 -3.86 3.45 -1.73
C ALA A 100 -3.96 2.13 -0.98
N SER A 101 -3.10 1.16 -1.28
CA SER A 101 -3.14 -0.17 -0.64
C SER A 101 -1.89 -0.44 0.18
N SER A 102 -2.06 -1.12 1.32
CA SER A 102 -0.96 -1.53 2.21
C SER A 102 -0.13 -0.34 2.71
N GLY A 103 1.18 -0.34 2.57
CA GLY A 103 2.04 0.78 2.96
C GLY A 103 1.63 2.11 2.33
N ALA A 104 1.09 2.11 1.10
CA ALA A 104 0.57 3.33 0.48
C ALA A 104 -0.65 3.91 1.24
N ALA A 105 -1.46 3.05 1.87
CA ALA A 105 -2.57 3.49 2.71
C ALA A 105 -2.10 4.18 4.01
N VAL A 106 -0.84 3.98 4.41
CA VAL A 106 -0.18 4.79 5.45
C VAL A 106 0.33 6.10 4.84
N VAL A 107 0.95 6.06 3.65
CA VAL A 107 1.49 7.23 2.94
C VAL A 107 0.45 8.32 2.69
N VAL A 108 -0.80 7.96 2.39
CA VAL A 108 -1.86 8.95 2.14
C VAL A 108 -2.23 9.78 3.36
N LEU A 109 -1.90 9.34 4.58
CA LEU A 109 -2.22 10.08 5.81
C LEU A 109 -1.36 11.34 5.95
N PRO A 110 -0.01 11.29 5.93
CA PRO A 110 0.80 12.50 5.88
C PRO A 110 0.57 13.33 4.60
N TRP A 111 0.21 12.70 3.47
CA TRP A 111 -0.15 13.42 2.25
C TRP A 111 -1.41 14.28 2.46
N ALA A 112 -2.45 13.72 3.06
CA ALA A 112 -3.68 14.46 3.38
C ALA A 112 -3.45 15.64 4.33
N LEU A 113 -2.43 15.57 5.20
CA LEU A 113 -2.06 16.67 6.08
C LEU A 113 -1.24 17.76 5.39
N ALA A 114 -0.36 17.38 4.46
CA ALA A 114 0.56 18.31 3.83
C ALA A 114 -0.01 18.95 2.55
N HIS A 115 -0.85 18.24 1.80
CA HIS A 115 -1.30 18.62 0.47
C HIS A 115 -2.79 18.23 0.26
N ALA A 116 -3.67 18.64 1.14
CA ALA A 116 -5.10 18.30 1.10
C ALA A 116 -5.77 18.67 -0.24
N ASP A 117 -5.34 19.76 -0.87
CA ASP A 117 -5.90 20.26 -2.15
C ASP A 117 -5.66 19.32 -3.33
N ASP A 118 -4.72 18.37 -3.23
CA ASP A 118 -4.50 17.36 -4.27
C ASP A 118 -5.61 16.30 -4.29
N LEU A 119 -6.34 16.14 -3.18
CA LEU A 119 -7.10 14.95 -2.86
C LEU A 119 -8.61 15.20 -2.94
N GLY A 120 -9.29 14.33 -3.67
CA GLY A 120 -10.72 14.13 -3.58
C GLY A 120 -11.07 13.12 -2.48
N THR A 121 -11.54 11.94 -2.87
CA THR A 121 -11.79 10.83 -1.95
C THR A 121 -10.58 9.90 -1.91
N VAL A 122 -10.13 9.54 -0.70
CA VAL A 122 -9.03 8.60 -0.45
C VAL A 122 -9.59 7.28 0.09
N VAL A 123 -9.37 6.19 -0.63
CA VAL A 123 -9.60 4.83 -0.14
C VAL A 123 -8.27 4.30 0.40
N ALA A 124 -8.14 4.20 1.73
CA ALA A 124 -6.98 3.67 2.44
C ALA A 124 -7.21 2.18 2.73
N HIS A 125 -6.79 1.32 1.79
CA HIS A 125 -7.04 -0.11 1.83
C HIS A 125 -5.98 -0.84 2.66
N GLU A 126 -6.42 -1.39 3.79
CA GLU A 126 -5.62 -2.23 4.69
C GLU A 126 -4.26 -1.65 5.08
N PRO A 127 -4.23 -0.45 5.69
CA PRO A 127 -3.00 0.17 6.15
C PRO A 127 -2.39 -0.64 7.31
N PRO A 128 -1.10 -1.05 7.24
CA PRO A 128 -0.41 -1.72 8.33
C PRO A 128 0.00 -0.72 9.43
N LEU A 129 -0.99 -0.09 10.07
CA LEU A 129 -0.80 0.93 11.11
C LEU A 129 -0.51 0.27 12.47
N VAL A 130 0.68 -0.30 12.61
CA VAL A 130 1.14 -1.03 13.79
C VAL A 130 0.97 -0.21 15.08
N ASP A 131 1.22 1.10 15.04
CA ASP A 131 1.11 1.99 16.21
C ASP A 131 -0.32 2.07 16.81
N LEU A 132 -1.34 1.69 16.04
CA LEU A 132 -2.73 1.66 16.50
C LEU A 132 -3.19 0.29 17.03
N LEU A 133 -2.35 -0.75 16.94
CA LEU A 133 -2.71 -2.10 17.33
C LEU A 133 -2.44 -2.34 18.83
N GLU A 134 -3.25 -3.19 19.45
CA GLU A 134 -3.12 -3.55 20.86
C GLU A 134 -1.84 -4.35 21.17
N ASP A 135 -1.37 -5.13 20.18
CA ASP A 135 -0.15 -5.95 20.20
C ASP A 135 1.05 -5.26 19.53
N ARG A 136 1.04 -3.93 19.42
CA ARG A 136 2.07 -3.14 18.74
C ARG A 136 3.49 -3.55 19.10
N ASP A 137 3.79 -3.66 20.38
CA ASP A 137 5.14 -3.95 20.87
C ASP A 137 5.63 -5.34 20.41
N VAL A 138 4.71 -6.30 20.25
CA VAL A 138 5.01 -7.62 19.69
C VAL A 138 5.26 -7.51 18.20
N VAL A 139 4.38 -6.83 17.47
CA VAL A 139 4.52 -6.64 16.00
C VAL A 139 5.82 -5.92 15.65
N GLU A 140 6.21 -4.88 16.41
CA GLU A 140 7.49 -4.19 16.21
C GLU A 140 8.69 -5.13 16.34
N ARG A 141 8.69 -6.02 17.37
CA ARG A 141 9.76 -7.03 17.53
C ARG A 141 9.75 -8.06 16.38
N LEU A 142 8.57 -8.48 15.91
CA LEU A 142 8.45 -9.40 14.78
C LEU A 142 8.96 -8.78 13.48
N MET A 143 8.66 -7.50 13.22
CA MET A 143 9.17 -6.80 12.04
C MET A 143 10.69 -6.59 12.10
N ALA A 144 11.24 -6.33 13.28
CA ALA A 144 12.68 -6.28 13.49
C ALA A 144 13.33 -7.64 13.21
N ASP A 145 12.74 -8.74 13.70
CA ASP A 145 13.22 -10.10 13.45
C ASP A 145 13.18 -10.49 11.96
N VAL A 146 12.17 -10.03 11.20
CA VAL A 146 12.14 -10.17 9.73
C VAL A 146 13.32 -9.43 9.10
N ALA A 147 13.60 -8.19 9.51
CA ALA A 147 14.70 -7.39 8.99
C ALA A 147 16.07 -8.02 9.33
N ASP A 148 16.26 -8.51 10.55
CA ASP A 148 17.47 -9.22 10.99
C ASP A 148 17.65 -10.55 10.22
N THR A 149 16.54 -11.27 9.97
CA THR A 149 16.55 -12.49 9.16
C THR A 149 16.98 -12.18 7.71
N TYR A 150 16.52 -11.07 7.15
CA TYR A 150 16.94 -10.62 5.82
C TYR A 150 18.46 -10.38 5.75
N ASP A 151 19.00 -9.68 6.75
CA ASP A 151 20.44 -9.41 6.80
C ASP A 151 21.27 -10.67 6.98
N ALA A 152 20.79 -11.64 7.75
CA ALA A 152 21.53 -12.86 8.11
C ALA A 152 21.36 -14.00 7.10
N ARG A 153 20.17 -14.13 6.47
CA ARG A 153 19.77 -15.33 5.72
C ARG A 153 19.17 -15.03 4.34
N GLY A 154 19.06 -13.75 3.96
CA GLY A 154 18.60 -13.33 2.65
C GLY A 154 17.08 -13.31 2.47
N HIS A 155 16.68 -13.10 1.20
CA HIS A 155 15.31 -12.79 0.79
C HIS A 155 14.31 -13.90 1.18
N GLY A 156 14.56 -15.15 0.82
CA GLY A 156 13.55 -16.21 0.96
C GLY A 156 13.15 -16.47 2.39
N ALA A 157 14.14 -16.57 3.31
CA ALA A 157 13.88 -16.77 4.74
C ALA A 157 13.09 -15.62 5.37
N ALA A 158 13.44 -14.37 5.01
CA ALA A 158 12.75 -13.19 5.52
C ALA A 158 11.35 -13.02 4.93
N MET A 159 11.16 -13.29 3.63
CA MET A 159 9.84 -13.25 3.00
C MET A 159 8.88 -14.30 3.57
N ALA A 160 9.36 -15.52 3.84
CA ALA A 160 8.54 -16.54 4.49
C ALA A 160 8.03 -16.08 5.86
N LYS A 161 8.91 -15.48 6.69
CA LYS A 161 8.50 -14.85 7.95
C LYS A 161 7.49 -13.73 7.72
N PHE A 162 7.80 -12.79 6.82
CA PHE A 162 6.92 -11.65 6.55
C PHE A 162 5.52 -12.09 6.10
N VAL A 163 5.42 -13.01 5.13
CA VAL A 163 4.12 -13.54 4.68
C VAL A 163 3.39 -14.22 5.82
N GLY A 164 4.09 -15.03 6.64
CA GLY A 164 3.50 -15.65 7.83
C GLY A 164 2.90 -14.64 8.82
N LEU A 165 3.52 -13.45 8.96
CA LEU A 165 2.96 -12.36 9.78
C LEU A 165 1.74 -11.71 9.12
N VAL A 166 1.78 -11.48 7.81
CA VAL A 166 0.68 -10.81 7.09
C VAL A 166 -0.60 -11.66 7.08
N VAL A 167 -0.48 -12.99 7.00
CA VAL A 167 -1.64 -13.90 6.98
C VAL A 167 -2.09 -14.36 8.37
N HIS A 168 -1.36 -14.01 9.42
CA HIS A 168 -1.75 -14.36 10.79
C HIS A 168 -3.05 -13.65 11.19
N GLU A 169 -4.00 -14.41 11.71
CA GLU A 169 -5.28 -13.90 12.21
C GLU A 169 -5.23 -13.66 13.72
N GLY A 170 -5.73 -12.53 14.13
CA GLY A 170 -5.79 -12.10 15.54
C GLY A 170 -4.51 -11.42 16.02
N PRO A 171 -4.51 -11.00 17.30
CA PRO A 171 -3.33 -10.43 17.94
C PRO A 171 -2.20 -11.46 18.07
N PHE A 172 -0.97 -10.99 17.93
CA PHE A 172 0.21 -11.85 18.13
C PHE A 172 0.43 -12.08 19.62
N PRO A 173 0.56 -13.36 20.06
CA PRO A 173 0.92 -13.65 21.45
C PRO A 173 2.39 -13.28 21.73
N GLU A 174 2.72 -13.00 23.00
CA GLU A 174 4.06 -12.58 23.43
C GLU A 174 5.17 -13.58 23.08
N ASP A 175 4.84 -14.86 23.02
CA ASP A 175 5.73 -15.98 22.71
C ASP A 175 5.77 -16.34 21.21
N TYR A 176 5.24 -15.49 20.33
CA TYR A 176 5.20 -15.79 18.88
C TYR A 176 6.61 -16.00 18.30
N LEU A 177 7.61 -15.23 18.77
CA LEU A 177 9.02 -15.37 18.35
C LEU A 177 9.68 -16.69 18.78
N ASP A 178 9.12 -17.41 19.75
CA ASP A 178 9.63 -18.70 20.20
C ASP A 178 9.24 -19.84 19.24
N ARG A 179 8.40 -19.57 18.25
CA ARG A 179 7.97 -20.54 17.25
C ARG A 179 9.10 -20.82 16.25
N PRO A 180 9.16 -22.04 15.70
CA PRO A 180 10.08 -22.32 14.59
C PRO A 180 9.84 -21.37 13.42
N ASP A 181 10.94 -20.95 12.76
CA ASP A 181 10.84 -20.19 11.54
C ASP A 181 10.10 -21.00 10.45
N PRO A 182 9.26 -20.34 9.63
CA PRO A 182 8.61 -21.01 8.51
C PRO A 182 9.63 -21.43 7.45
N ASP A 183 9.38 -22.56 6.78
CA ASP A 183 10.20 -22.98 5.64
C ASP A 183 9.89 -22.08 4.42
N PRO A 184 10.89 -21.43 3.82
CA PRO A 184 10.70 -20.65 2.60
C PRO A 184 9.99 -21.40 1.48
N ALA A 185 10.25 -22.72 1.37
CA ALA A 185 9.65 -23.56 0.33
C ALA A 185 8.12 -23.68 0.45
N ASP A 186 7.56 -23.58 1.65
CA ASP A 186 6.11 -23.61 1.87
C ASP A 186 5.40 -22.40 1.25
N PHE A 187 6.15 -21.31 1.00
CA PHE A 187 5.68 -20.08 0.39
C PHE A 187 6.21 -19.90 -1.04
N GLY A 188 6.87 -20.89 -1.61
CA GLY A 188 7.44 -20.83 -2.95
C GLY A 188 8.73 -19.99 -3.09
N PHE A 189 9.39 -19.67 -1.97
CA PHE A 189 10.66 -18.94 -1.97
C PHE A 189 11.85 -19.89 -1.95
N SER A 190 13.00 -19.44 -2.51
CA SER A 190 14.26 -20.16 -2.40
C SER A 190 14.80 -20.09 -0.97
N ALA A 191 15.30 -21.22 -0.46
CA ALA A 191 16.03 -21.25 0.81
C ALA A 191 17.48 -20.72 0.66
N GLU A 192 17.99 -20.59 -0.58
CA GLU A 192 19.36 -20.12 -0.84
C GLU A 192 19.40 -18.59 -0.75
N ASP A 193 20.39 -18.07 -0.03
CA ASP A 193 20.70 -16.64 0.03
C ASP A 193 21.50 -16.24 -1.22
N ASP A 194 20.93 -15.37 -2.04
CA ASP A 194 21.59 -14.81 -3.24
C ASP A 194 22.56 -13.67 -2.93
N GLY A 195 22.72 -13.31 -1.66
CA GLY A 195 23.59 -12.24 -1.17
C GLY A 195 23.09 -10.82 -1.42
N ARG A 196 21.92 -10.64 -2.07
CA ARG A 196 21.34 -9.33 -2.31
C ARG A 196 20.69 -8.78 -1.02
N ARG A 197 20.79 -7.45 -0.84
CA ARG A 197 20.23 -6.73 0.31
C ARG A 197 19.53 -5.43 -0.12
N ASP A 198 19.08 -5.36 -1.38
CA ASP A 198 18.46 -4.20 -2.01
C ASP A 198 16.94 -4.34 -2.22
N ASP A 199 16.33 -5.34 -1.60
CA ASP A 199 14.88 -5.56 -1.69
C ASP A 199 14.08 -4.35 -1.18
N ALA A 200 13.06 -3.95 -1.94
CA ALA A 200 12.27 -2.77 -1.66
C ALA A 200 11.50 -2.85 -0.33
N LEU A 201 10.98 -4.02 0.01
CA LEU A 201 10.25 -4.25 1.26
C LEU A 201 11.22 -4.50 2.42
N LEU A 202 11.99 -5.59 2.33
CA LEU A 202 12.82 -6.11 3.43
C LEU A 202 14.03 -5.23 3.73
N GLY A 203 14.67 -4.72 2.67
CA GLY A 203 15.87 -3.90 2.76
C GLY A 203 15.60 -2.41 2.98
N ARG A 204 14.37 -1.95 2.73
CA ARG A 204 14.04 -0.52 2.69
C ARG A 204 12.78 -0.18 3.52
N ASN A 205 11.58 -0.58 3.07
CA ASN A 205 10.32 -0.10 3.67
C ASN A 205 10.11 -0.57 5.12
N LEU A 206 10.47 -1.81 5.46
CA LEU A 206 10.38 -2.30 6.85
C LEU A 206 11.33 -1.59 7.83
N ARG A 207 12.30 -0.83 7.30
CA ARG A 207 13.25 -0.07 8.11
C ARG A 207 12.89 1.41 8.26
N MET A 208 11.76 1.84 7.66
CA MET A 208 11.25 3.18 7.89
C MET A 208 10.81 3.36 9.33
N PRO A 209 10.99 4.57 9.90
CA PRO A 209 10.40 4.89 11.20
C PRO A 209 8.88 4.63 11.17
N PRO A 210 8.29 4.10 12.26
CA PRO A 210 6.85 3.89 12.34
C PRO A 210 6.11 5.24 12.22
N TYR A 211 4.96 5.22 11.52
CA TYR A 211 4.10 6.38 11.37
C TYR A 211 3.01 6.38 12.43
N ARG A 212 2.89 7.51 13.14
CA ARG A 212 1.84 7.76 14.15
C ARG A 212 0.81 8.73 13.62
N PRO A 213 -0.39 8.26 13.23
CA PRO A 213 -1.41 9.15 12.69
C PRO A 213 -1.99 10.08 13.77
N ASP A 214 -2.08 11.38 13.47
CA ASP A 214 -2.86 12.34 14.26
C ASP A 214 -4.31 12.37 13.78
N GLY A 215 -5.18 11.63 14.45
CA GLY A 215 -6.59 11.55 14.10
C GLY A 215 -7.32 12.90 14.16
N THR A 216 -6.89 13.82 15.03
CA THR A 216 -7.49 15.16 15.11
C THR A 216 -7.12 16.00 13.90
N ALA A 217 -5.84 16.00 13.53
CA ALA A 217 -5.37 16.72 12.34
C ALA A 217 -5.97 16.13 11.06
N LEU A 218 -6.04 14.78 10.95
CA LEU A 218 -6.64 14.11 9.79
C LEU A 218 -8.12 14.47 9.62
N ARG A 219 -8.92 14.46 10.68
CA ARG A 219 -10.33 14.91 10.63
C ARG A 219 -10.46 16.40 10.26
N ALA A 220 -9.52 17.22 10.68
CA ALA A 220 -9.50 18.66 10.39
C ALA A 220 -8.98 18.99 8.97
N SER A 221 -8.32 18.05 8.27
CA SER A 221 -7.77 18.27 6.92
C SER A 221 -8.84 18.55 5.86
N GLY A 222 -10.08 18.13 6.10
CA GLY A 222 -11.18 18.22 5.13
C GLY A 222 -11.13 17.15 4.03
N VAL A 223 -10.09 16.30 3.99
CA VAL A 223 -9.99 15.20 3.03
C VAL A 223 -10.92 14.06 3.45
N ARG A 224 -11.71 13.55 2.52
CA ARG A 224 -12.55 12.38 2.75
C ARG A 224 -11.70 11.10 2.70
N ILE A 225 -11.32 10.60 3.87
CA ILE A 225 -10.54 9.36 3.99
C ILE A 225 -11.49 8.22 4.36
N LEU A 226 -11.50 7.17 3.54
CA LEU A 226 -12.29 5.95 3.70
C LEU A 226 -11.34 4.79 4.07
N PRO A 227 -11.21 4.44 5.34
CA PRO A 227 -10.51 3.21 5.73
C PRO A 227 -11.23 2.01 5.13
N ALA A 228 -10.49 1.13 4.46
CA ALA A 228 -11.06 0.00 3.76
C ALA A 228 -10.39 -1.31 4.18
N VAL A 229 -11.16 -2.40 4.20
CA VAL A 229 -10.72 -3.73 4.63
C VAL A 229 -11.23 -4.80 3.66
N GLY A 230 -10.46 -5.87 3.49
CA GLY A 230 -10.85 -7.03 2.68
C GLY A 230 -11.85 -7.93 3.42
N ALA A 231 -12.80 -8.49 2.71
CA ALA A 231 -13.78 -9.42 3.28
C ALA A 231 -13.15 -10.76 3.71
N SER A 232 -12.08 -11.17 3.02
CA SER A 232 -11.39 -12.45 3.24
C SER A 232 -10.10 -12.32 4.07
N SER A 233 -9.74 -11.13 4.54
CA SER A 233 -8.55 -10.88 5.39
C SER A 233 -8.88 -10.64 6.87
N THR A 234 -10.09 -11.01 7.30
CA THR A 234 -10.56 -10.77 8.66
C THR A 234 -9.56 -11.23 9.72
N GLY A 235 -9.22 -10.30 10.63
CA GLY A 235 -8.30 -10.58 11.74
C GLY A 235 -6.83 -10.41 11.42
N THR A 236 -6.43 -10.33 10.15
CA THR A 236 -5.02 -10.11 9.78
C THR A 236 -4.53 -8.72 10.25
N MET A 237 -3.24 -8.56 10.38
CA MET A 237 -2.65 -7.29 10.87
C MET A 237 -3.06 -6.08 9.99
N PRO A 238 -3.03 -6.13 8.64
CA PRO A 238 -3.49 -5.02 7.82
C PRO A 238 -4.98 -4.74 7.94
N HIS A 239 -5.82 -5.78 8.07
CA HIS A 239 -7.26 -5.64 8.31
C HIS A 239 -7.52 -4.93 9.65
N ARG A 240 -6.86 -5.37 10.74
CA ARG A 240 -6.95 -4.73 12.06
C ARG A 240 -6.49 -3.27 12.01
N GLY A 241 -5.43 -2.97 11.24
CA GLY A 241 -4.96 -1.61 11.00
C GLY A 241 -6.01 -0.72 10.32
N GLY A 242 -6.74 -1.27 9.34
CA GLY A 242 -7.86 -0.59 8.68
C GLY A 242 -9.01 -0.27 9.65
N LEU A 243 -9.39 -1.23 10.51
CA LEU A 243 -10.41 -1.03 11.55
C LEU A 243 -9.96 0.00 12.60
N ALA A 244 -8.69 -0.04 12.99
CA ALA A 244 -8.13 0.92 13.94
C ALA A 244 -8.11 2.35 13.35
N LEU A 245 -7.79 2.51 12.06
CA LEU A 245 -7.88 3.80 11.37
C LEU A 245 -9.33 4.30 11.31
N ALA A 246 -10.30 3.44 11.02
CA ALA A 246 -11.72 3.80 11.02
C ALA A 246 -12.16 4.31 12.40
N THR A 247 -11.76 3.62 13.46
CA THR A 247 -12.02 4.04 14.84
C THR A 247 -11.36 5.39 15.14
N LEU A 248 -10.11 5.59 14.74
CA LEU A 248 -9.36 6.84 14.95
C LEU A 248 -10.04 8.03 14.25
N LEU A 249 -10.57 7.81 13.04
CA LEU A 249 -11.25 8.84 12.25
C LEU A 249 -12.72 9.03 12.66
N GLY A 250 -13.31 8.08 13.40
CA GLY A 250 -14.73 8.11 13.80
C GLY A 250 -15.67 7.84 12.63
N VAL A 251 -15.27 6.97 11.70
CA VAL A 251 -16.06 6.57 10.53
C VAL A 251 -16.20 5.04 10.46
N GLU A 252 -17.20 4.56 9.70
CA GLU A 252 -17.33 3.13 9.44
C GLU A 252 -16.31 2.69 8.38
N PRO A 253 -15.67 1.51 8.51
CA PRO A 253 -14.79 0.98 7.50
C PRO A 253 -15.58 0.51 6.27
N VAL A 254 -14.98 0.65 5.10
CA VAL A 254 -15.56 0.14 3.85
C VAL A 254 -15.04 -1.26 3.59
N THR A 255 -15.94 -2.24 3.41
CA THR A 255 -15.54 -3.59 3.04
C THR A 255 -15.42 -3.73 1.52
N PHE A 256 -14.28 -4.29 1.08
CA PHE A 256 -13.98 -4.65 -0.29
C PHE A 256 -14.01 -6.17 -0.47
N PRO A 257 -14.36 -6.70 -1.65
CA PRO A 257 -14.26 -8.12 -1.93
C PRO A 257 -12.80 -8.59 -1.97
N GLY A 258 -12.56 -9.82 -1.56
CA GLY A 258 -11.24 -10.43 -1.52
C GLY A 258 -10.47 -10.14 -0.22
N ASP A 259 -9.18 -10.47 -0.25
CA ASP A 259 -8.22 -10.30 0.84
C ASP A 259 -7.40 -9.00 0.69
N HIS A 260 -6.21 -8.97 1.35
CA HIS A 260 -5.24 -7.87 1.24
C HIS A 260 -4.82 -7.56 -0.20
N GLY A 261 -4.83 -8.55 -1.07
CA GLY A 261 -4.55 -8.45 -2.49
C GLY A 261 -5.81 -8.51 -3.38
N GLY A 262 -7.02 -8.20 -2.89
CA GLY A 262 -8.30 -8.39 -3.56
C GLY A 262 -8.41 -7.84 -4.99
N PHE A 263 -7.50 -6.94 -5.38
CA PHE A 263 -7.34 -6.39 -6.72
C PHE A 263 -6.42 -7.21 -7.65
N MET A 264 -5.89 -8.34 -7.16
CA MET A 264 -5.06 -9.30 -7.91
C MET A 264 -5.69 -10.68 -7.81
N ALA A 265 -5.82 -11.39 -8.93
CA ALA A 265 -6.31 -12.77 -8.98
C ALA A 265 -5.17 -13.74 -9.32
N GLY A 266 -5.23 -14.93 -8.76
CA GLY A 266 -4.28 -15.99 -9.01
C GLY A 266 -4.65 -17.27 -8.25
N ASP A 267 -3.99 -18.38 -8.54
CA ASP A 267 -4.25 -19.67 -7.88
C ASP A 267 -4.01 -19.62 -6.36
N TRP A 268 -3.17 -18.68 -5.92
CA TRP A 268 -2.86 -18.42 -4.52
C TRP A 268 -3.92 -17.61 -3.77
N ALA A 269 -4.85 -16.97 -4.50
CA ALA A 269 -5.91 -16.14 -3.94
C ALA A 269 -7.23 -16.36 -4.74
N PRO A 270 -7.86 -17.52 -4.61
CA PRO A 270 -9.03 -17.92 -5.45
C PRO A 270 -10.26 -17.05 -5.21
N ASP A 271 -10.36 -16.38 -4.06
CA ASP A 271 -11.49 -15.52 -3.70
C ASP A 271 -11.33 -14.08 -4.19
N ASN A 272 -10.17 -13.72 -4.76
CA ASN A 272 -9.91 -12.39 -5.28
C ASN A 272 -10.51 -12.21 -6.68
N ASP A 273 -11.25 -11.13 -6.86
CA ASP A 273 -11.86 -10.73 -8.11
C ASP A 273 -11.61 -9.24 -8.40
N PRO A 274 -10.62 -8.91 -9.26
CA PRO A 274 -10.30 -7.53 -9.63
C PRO A 274 -11.48 -6.75 -10.23
N ALA A 275 -12.41 -7.42 -10.91
CA ALA A 275 -13.59 -6.78 -11.48
C ALA A 275 -14.60 -6.41 -10.39
N ALA A 276 -14.85 -7.29 -9.42
CA ALA A 276 -15.69 -7.02 -8.26
C ALA A 276 -15.06 -5.91 -7.37
N PHE A 277 -13.73 -5.96 -7.17
CA PHE A 277 -13.01 -4.92 -6.45
C PHE A 277 -13.16 -3.55 -7.12
N ALA A 278 -12.97 -3.46 -8.45
CA ALA A 278 -13.16 -2.23 -9.22
C ALA A 278 -14.61 -1.72 -9.16
N ALA A 279 -15.60 -2.61 -9.21
CA ALA A 279 -17.01 -2.24 -9.07
C ALA A 279 -17.29 -1.61 -7.70
N ARG A 280 -16.74 -2.20 -6.62
CA ARG A 280 -16.88 -1.64 -5.28
C ARG A 280 -16.15 -0.30 -5.16
N LEU A 281 -14.95 -0.17 -5.74
CA LEU A 281 -14.20 1.08 -5.74
C LEU A 281 -15.00 2.20 -6.41
N ARG A 282 -15.58 1.96 -7.59
CA ARG A 282 -16.46 2.95 -8.26
C ARG A 282 -17.63 3.35 -7.37
N ALA A 283 -18.33 2.38 -6.79
CA ALA A 283 -19.49 2.67 -5.93
C ALA A 283 -19.12 3.61 -4.77
N VAL A 284 -18.02 3.34 -4.04
CA VAL A 284 -17.63 4.18 -2.91
C VAL A 284 -17.11 5.57 -3.30
N LEU A 285 -16.54 5.71 -4.51
CA LEU A 285 -16.12 7.01 -5.05
C LEU A 285 -17.31 7.84 -5.56
N GLU A 286 -18.42 7.21 -5.95
CA GLU A 286 -19.64 7.86 -6.43
C GLU A 286 -20.63 8.22 -5.31
N GLU A 287 -20.53 7.58 -4.15
CA GLU A 287 -21.30 7.91 -2.94
C GLU A 287 -20.85 9.24 -2.27
N ALA A 288 -19.99 10.00 -2.90
CA ALA A 288 -19.34 11.21 -2.39
C ALA A 288 -20.14 12.50 -2.63
#